data_8e0c66237e319ac9f15bd285832a4319
#
_entry.id   8e0c66237e319ac9f15bd285832a4319
#
_cell.length_a   1.000
_cell.length_b   1.000
_cell.length_c   1.000
_cell.angle_alpha   90.00
_cell.angle_beta   90.00
_cell.angle_gamma   90.00
#
_symmetry.space_group_name_H-M   'P 1'
#
loop_
_entity.id
_entity.type
_entity.pdbx_description
1 polymer ?
#
loop_
_entity_poly.entity_id
_entity_poly.type
_entity_poly.pdbx_seq_one_letter_code
_entity_poly.pdbx_strand_id
1 'polypeptide(L)'
;MKYRVWNLDQDYPILENWCKERKWQSEIPKEMLPPQGIIVEDEEPICALGLYLNEKVKFGYMYGIFSNPKIGKVTLFKAMKMSLQGVKELASTNGIEVIITHTAEEALEKLYTRHGDMELVEKNVNQYIMNLNKEKYKDLDWISSEEISKIKSLKKTNK
;
A
#
# COMPACT_ATOMS: atom_id res chain seq x y z
N MET A 1 -13.69 12.78 11.75
CA MET A 1 -12.65 12.09 10.96
C MET A 1 -11.44 12.99 10.87
N LYS A 2 -10.26 12.48 11.20
CA LYS A 2 -8.97 13.16 11.16
C LYS A 2 -7.89 12.18 10.70
N TYR A 3 -6.72 12.66 10.30
CA TYR A 3 -5.56 11.80 10.05
C TYR A 3 -4.41 12.17 10.97
N ARG A 4 -3.53 11.21 11.16
CA ARG A 4 -2.27 11.34 11.87
C ARG A 4 -1.19 10.50 11.21
N VAL A 5 0.06 10.83 11.50
CA VAL A 5 1.17 9.92 11.16
C VAL A 5 1.04 8.65 12.00
N TRP A 6 1.27 7.51 11.42
CA TRP A 6 1.24 6.25 12.17
C TRP A 6 2.46 6.08 13.08
N ASN A 7 2.26 5.33 14.14
CA ASN A 7 3.32 4.81 14.98
C ASN A 7 3.29 3.28 14.88
N LEU A 8 4.25 2.69 14.14
CA LEU A 8 4.23 1.24 13.89
C LEU A 8 4.24 0.39 15.16
N ASP A 9 4.83 0.87 16.27
CA ASP A 9 4.82 0.11 17.52
C ASP A 9 3.41 -0.01 18.11
N GLN A 10 2.59 1.01 17.91
CA GLN A 10 1.20 1.06 18.40
C GLN A 10 0.20 0.57 17.36
N ASP A 11 0.44 0.87 16.09
CA ASP A 11 -0.55 0.69 15.02
C ASP A 11 -0.41 -0.67 14.30
N TYR A 12 0.75 -1.32 14.35
CA TYR A 12 0.96 -2.60 13.68
C TYR A 12 -0.10 -3.66 14.04
N PRO A 13 -0.49 -3.85 15.31
CA PRO A 13 -1.53 -4.83 15.65
C PRO A 13 -2.87 -4.57 14.96
N ILE A 14 -3.19 -3.29 14.70
CA ILE A 14 -4.42 -2.90 13.99
C ILE A 14 -4.33 -3.33 12.53
N LEU A 15 -3.21 -3.01 11.87
CA LEU A 15 -2.98 -3.35 10.47
C LEU A 15 -2.95 -4.88 10.26
N GLU A 16 -2.27 -5.58 11.14
CA GLU A 16 -2.20 -7.05 11.15
C GLU A 16 -3.60 -7.67 11.28
N ASN A 17 -4.41 -7.17 12.22
CA ASN A 17 -5.77 -7.64 12.39
C ASN A 17 -6.63 -7.41 11.14
N TRP A 18 -6.51 -6.27 10.47
CA TRP A 18 -7.22 -6.01 9.24
C TRP A 18 -6.80 -6.96 8.11
N CYS A 19 -5.52 -7.28 8.01
CA CYS A 19 -5.02 -8.28 7.06
C CYS A 19 -5.62 -9.66 7.34
N LYS A 20 -5.62 -10.10 8.60
CA LYS A 20 -6.21 -11.38 9.02
C LYS A 20 -7.72 -11.45 8.72
N GLU A 21 -8.48 -10.42 9.05
CA GLU A 21 -9.92 -10.37 8.79
C GLU A 21 -10.25 -10.37 7.29
N ARG A 22 -9.39 -9.79 6.44
CA ARG A 22 -9.51 -9.83 4.99
C ARG A 22 -9.01 -11.13 4.36
N LYS A 23 -8.48 -12.06 5.16
CA LYS A 23 -7.88 -13.31 4.68
C LYS A 23 -6.77 -13.08 3.64
N TRP A 24 -6.04 -11.98 3.78
CA TRP A 24 -4.81 -11.81 3.01
C TRP A 24 -3.83 -12.88 3.45
N GLN A 25 -3.31 -13.64 2.48
CA GLN A 25 -2.64 -14.93 2.71
C GLN A 25 -1.35 -14.84 3.51
N SER A 26 -0.75 -13.67 3.59
CA SER A 26 0.48 -13.46 4.36
C SER A 26 0.32 -12.36 5.39
N GLU A 27 0.73 -12.64 6.61
CA GLU A 27 1.03 -11.61 7.58
C GLU A 27 2.18 -10.77 7.01
N ILE A 28 1.97 -9.48 6.83
CA ILE A 28 3.05 -8.59 6.42
C ILE A 28 3.93 -8.37 7.65
N PRO A 29 5.18 -8.86 7.67
CA PRO A 29 6.08 -8.62 8.79
C PRO A 29 6.22 -7.12 9.05
N LYS A 30 6.25 -6.74 10.32
CA LYS A 30 6.36 -5.33 10.72
C LYS A 30 7.55 -4.63 10.07
N GLU A 31 8.67 -5.34 9.91
CA GLU A 31 9.90 -4.85 9.29
C GLU A 31 9.77 -4.55 7.79
N MET A 32 8.72 -5.07 7.16
CA MET A 32 8.41 -4.82 5.76
C MET A 32 7.42 -3.68 5.54
N LEU A 33 6.88 -3.13 6.61
CA LEU A 33 6.05 -1.94 6.51
C LEU A 33 6.90 -0.69 6.37
N PRO A 34 6.43 0.31 5.61
CA PRO A 34 7.10 1.60 5.56
C PRO A 34 7.27 2.21 6.95
N PRO A 35 8.41 2.86 7.22
CA PRO A 35 8.66 3.47 8.52
C PRO A 35 7.69 4.63 8.81
N GLN A 36 7.14 5.24 7.77
CA GLN A 36 6.19 6.34 7.86
C GLN A 36 4.89 6.00 7.15
N GLY A 37 3.81 6.65 7.54
CA GLY A 37 2.52 6.49 6.92
C GLY A 37 1.45 7.32 7.61
N ILE A 38 0.26 7.27 7.06
CA ILE A 38 -0.92 8.01 7.51
C ILE A 38 -1.97 7.01 7.96
N ILE A 39 -2.54 7.22 9.13
CA ILE A 39 -3.79 6.59 9.58
C ILE A 39 -4.89 7.64 9.60
N VAL A 40 -6.04 7.28 9.04
CA VAL A 40 -7.28 8.04 9.16
C VAL A 40 -8.18 7.36 10.19
N GLU A 41 -8.68 8.14 11.12
CA GLU A 41 -9.50 7.68 12.23
C GLU A 41 -10.68 8.61 12.51
N ASP A 42 -11.68 8.10 13.15
CA ASP A 42 -12.79 8.83 13.75
C ASP A 42 -12.87 8.44 15.22
N GLU A 43 -13.83 7.64 15.64
CA GLU A 43 -13.82 6.96 16.93
C GLU A 43 -12.83 5.80 16.95
N GLU A 44 -12.66 5.13 15.80
CA GLU A 44 -11.70 4.06 15.55
C GLU A 44 -10.93 4.26 14.24
N PRO A 45 -9.78 3.60 14.05
CA PRO A 45 -9.03 3.62 12.80
C PRO A 45 -9.83 3.05 11.62
N ILE A 46 -9.82 3.77 10.50
CA ILE A 46 -10.63 3.47 9.30
C ILE A 46 -9.76 2.91 8.17
N CYS A 47 -8.67 3.59 7.87
CA CYS A 47 -7.70 3.15 6.85
C CYS A 47 -6.30 3.68 7.15
N ALA A 48 -5.32 3.06 6.52
CA ALA A 48 -3.92 3.46 6.62
C ALA A 48 -3.22 3.37 5.27
N LEU A 49 -2.21 4.21 5.09
CA LEU A 49 -1.36 4.31 3.90
C LEU A 49 0.11 4.41 4.33
N GLY A 50 0.95 3.51 3.83
CA GLY A 50 2.36 3.50 4.15
C GLY A 50 3.21 4.28 3.14
N LEU A 51 4.33 4.85 3.61
CA LEU A 51 5.24 5.66 2.83
C LEU A 51 6.70 5.32 3.11
N TYR A 52 7.43 4.95 2.07
CA TYR A 52 8.88 5.01 2.06
C TYR A 52 9.31 6.38 1.53
N LEU A 53 10.03 7.14 2.33
CA LEU A 53 10.53 8.45 1.95
C LEU A 53 12.06 8.43 1.90
N ASN A 54 12.62 9.01 0.84
CA ASN A 54 14.05 9.22 0.70
C ASN A 54 14.33 10.70 0.47
N GLU A 55 14.68 11.40 1.54
CA GLU A 55 14.93 12.83 1.53
C GLU A 55 16.15 13.23 0.68
N LYS A 56 17.15 12.33 0.56
CA LYS A 56 18.37 12.62 -0.21
C LYS A 56 18.10 12.76 -1.70
N VAL A 57 17.18 11.94 -2.24
CA VAL A 57 16.78 11.98 -3.65
C VAL A 57 15.39 12.59 -3.84
N LYS A 58 14.80 13.13 -2.78
CA LYS A 58 13.50 13.80 -2.75
C LYS A 58 12.36 12.96 -3.35
N PHE A 59 12.40 11.67 -3.09
CA PHE A 59 11.53 10.67 -3.70
C PHE A 59 10.78 9.90 -2.62
N GLY A 60 9.50 9.61 -2.89
CA GLY A 60 8.65 8.76 -2.04
C GLY A 60 8.02 7.62 -2.82
N TYR A 61 7.77 6.53 -2.13
CA TYR A 61 7.00 5.41 -2.63
C TYR A 61 5.85 5.12 -1.69
N MET A 62 4.62 5.26 -2.19
CA MET A 62 3.42 4.94 -1.44
C MET A 62 3.15 3.45 -1.55
N TYR A 63 3.19 2.76 -0.42
CA TYR A 63 3.10 1.32 -0.32
C TYR A 63 1.97 0.88 0.61
N GLY A 64 1.14 0.00 0.12
CA GLY A 64 0.10 -0.64 0.93
C GLY A 64 -1.03 0.30 1.35
N ILE A 65 -2.23 -0.09 1.02
CA ILE A 65 -3.45 0.50 1.56
C ILE A 65 -4.09 -0.53 2.46
N PHE A 66 -4.21 -0.19 3.72
CA PHE A 66 -4.88 -1.00 4.73
C PHE A 66 -6.23 -0.39 5.05
N SER A 67 -7.24 -1.20 5.22
CA SER A 67 -8.56 -0.68 5.56
C SER A 67 -9.30 -1.61 6.52
N ASN A 68 -9.96 -1.01 7.49
CA ASN A 68 -10.85 -1.72 8.41
C ASN A 68 -11.98 -2.40 7.62
N PRO A 69 -12.08 -3.73 7.65
CA PRO A 69 -13.07 -4.47 6.86
C PRO A 69 -14.53 -4.22 7.31
N LYS A 70 -14.74 -3.68 8.51
CA LYS A 70 -16.05 -3.38 9.07
C LYS A 70 -16.63 -2.05 8.60
N ILE A 71 -15.80 -1.20 8.00
CA ILE A 71 -16.19 0.14 7.55
C ILE A 71 -16.91 0.09 6.20
N GLY A 72 -18.03 0.79 6.11
CA GLY A 72 -18.80 0.92 4.87
C GLY A 72 -18.04 1.68 3.78
N LYS A 73 -18.30 1.32 2.52
CA LYS A 73 -17.59 1.85 1.33
C LYS A 73 -17.56 3.38 1.24
N VAL A 74 -18.65 4.06 1.61
CA VAL A 74 -18.73 5.54 1.54
C VAL A 74 -17.78 6.19 2.54
N THR A 75 -17.77 5.71 3.77
CA THR A 75 -16.86 6.19 4.82
C THR A 75 -15.41 5.89 4.48
N LEU A 76 -15.15 4.67 4.01
CA LEU A 76 -13.82 4.27 3.55
C LEU A 76 -13.32 5.18 2.42
N PHE A 77 -14.15 5.47 1.41
CA PHE A 77 -13.77 6.35 0.31
C PHE A 77 -13.41 7.76 0.80
N LYS A 78 -14.19 8.32 1.73
CA LYS A 78 -13.88 9.62 2.34
C LYS A 78 -12.55 9.58 3.11
N ALA A 79 -12.31 8.51 3.87
CA ALA A 79 -11.08 8.32 4.61
C ALA A 79 -9.86 8.18 3.68
N MET A 80 -10.00 7.45 2.58
CA MET A 80 -8.93 7.30 1.59
C MET A 80 -8.57 8.64 0.91
N LYS A 81 -9.55 9.48 0.60
CA LYS A 81 -9.27 10.85 0.12
C LYS A 81 -8.51 11.66 1.15
N MET A 82 -8.89 11.57 2.41
CA MET A 82 -8.21 12.25 3.51
C MET A 82 -6.79 11.71 3.72
N SER A 83 -6.58 10.41 3.56
CA SER A 83 -5.24 9.83 3.67
C SER A 83 -4.30 10.34 2.57
N LEU A 84 -4.78 10.53 1.33
CA LEU A 84 -3.98 11.14 0.25
C LEU A 84 -3.57 12.57 0.58
N GLN A 85 -4.45 13.35 1.21
CA GLN A 85 -4.10 14.69 1.69
C GLN A 85 -2.99 14.62 2.74
N GLY A 86 -3.13 13.73 3.73
CA GLY A 86 -2.10 13.51 4.74
C GLY A 86 -0.75 13.05 4.16
N VAL A 87 -0.80 12.20 3.12
CA VAL A 87 0.40 11.78 2.36
C VAL A 87 1.10 12.98 1.73
N LYS A 88 0.38 13.87 1.06
CA LYS A 88 0.94 15.08 0.45
C LYS A 88 1.61 15.98 1.49
N GLU A 89 0.95 16.20 2.62
CA GLU A 89 1.48 17.03 3.68
C GLU A 89 2.72 16.42 4.33
N LEU A 90 2.69 15.11 4.63
CA LEU A 90 3.83 14.39 5.19
C LEU A 90 5.03 14.42 4.24
N ALA A 91 4.81 14.15 2.96
CA ALA A 91 5.85 14.17 1.94
C ALA A 91 6.45 15.57 1.76
N SER A 92 5.60 16.59 1.65
CA SER A 92 6.03 17.99 1.52
C SER A 92 6.86 18.44 2.73
N THR A 93 6.44 18.09 3.94
CA THR A 93 7.17 18.41 5.17
C THR A 93 8.57 17.77 5.21
N ASN A 94 8.73 16.60 4.59
CA ASN A 94 10.02 15.90 4.46
C ASN A 94 10.79 16.27 3.18
N GLY A 95 10.37 17.33 2.46
CA GLY A 95 11.06 17.81 1.26
C GLY A 95 11.00 16.88 0.06
N ILE A 96 10.03 15.96 0.03
CA ILE A 96 9.82 15.04 -1.09
C ILE A 96 9.16 15.79 -2.24
N GLU A 97 9.69 15.62 -3.43
CA GLU A 97 9.21 16.28 -4.65
C GLU A 97 8.38 15.35 -5.55
N VAL A 98 8.63 14.03 -5.46
CA VAL A 98 7.94 13.03 -6.28
C VAL A 98 7.52 11.85 -5.43
N ILE A 99 6.26 11.42 -5.58
CA ILE A 99 5.75 10.18 -5.01
C ILE A 99 5.28 9.29 -6.16
N ILE A 100 5.69 8.02 -6.14
CA ILE A 100 5.13 7.00 -7.01
C ILE A 100 4.36 5.96 -6.21
N THR A 101 3.43 5.31 -6.89
CA THR A 101 2.73 4.13 -6.41
C THR A 101 2.34 3.27 -7.60
N HIS A 102 1.94 2.04 -7.34
CA HIS A 102 1.32 1.20 -8.35
C HIS A 102 0.04 0.57 -7.80
N THR A 103 -0.90 0.29 -8.67
CA THR A 103 -2.11 -0.45 -8.34
C THR A 103 -2.62 -1.20 -9.57
N ALA A 104 -3.19 -2.36 -9.35
CA ALA A 104 -3.95 -3.11 -10.35
C ALA A 104 -5.47 -2.87 -10.22
N GLU A 105 -5.89 -2.13 -9.19
CA GLU A 105 -7.31 -1.90 -8.90
C GLU A 105 -7.80 -0.60 -9.55
N GLU A 106 -8.76 -0.71 -10.46
CA GLU A 106 -9.37 0.44 -11.15
C GLU A 106 -9.97 1.47 -10.20
N ALA A 107 -10.51 1.03 -9.06
CA ALA A 107 -11.06 1.93 -8.05
C ALA A 107 -9.98 2.82 -7.42
N LEU A 108 -8.78 2.28 -7.18
CA LEU A 108 -7.64 3.03 -6.67
C LEU A 108 -7.03 3.93 -7.75
N GLU A 109 -6.96 3.48 -9.00
CA GLU A 109 -6.53 4.32 -10.13
C GLU A 109 -7.41 5.58 -10.21
N LYS A 110 -8.74 5.41 -10.15
CA LYS A 110 -9.69 6.54 -10.14
C LYS A 110 -9.53 7.45 -8.93
N LEU A 111 -9.24 6.88 -7.76
CA LEU A 111 -9.00 7.65 -6.55
C LEU A 111 -7.74 8.52 -6.69
N TYR A 112 -6.65 7.94 -7.16
CA TYR A 112 -5.37 8.61 -7.32
C TYR A 112 -5.44 9.75 -8.34
N THR A 113 -5.99 9.47 -9.52
CA THR A 113 -6.06 10.47 -10.60
C THR A 113 -7.05 11.59 -10.31
N ARG A 114 -8.21 11.30 -9.69
CA ARG A 114 -9.25 12.30 -9.44
C ARG A 114 -9.09 13.08 -8.15
N HIS A 115 -8.42 12.51 -7.17
CA HIS A 115 -8.35 13.07 -5.81
C HIS A 115 -6.94 13.12 -5.23
N GLY A 116 -5.99 12.43 -5.85
CA GLY A 116 -4.59 12.39 -5.45
C GLY A 116 -3.70 13.37 -6.22
N ASP A 117 -4.22 14.00 -7.29
CA ASP A 117 -3.45 14.78 -8.27
C ASP A 117 -2.27 13.96 -8.84
N MET A 118 -2.51 12.66 -9.04
CA MET A 118 -1.53 11.74 -9.59
C MET A 118 -1.80 11.49 -11.07
N GLU A 119 -0.75 11.42 -11.85
CA GLU A 119 -0.82 11.12 -13.28
C GLU A 119 -0.48 9.64 -13.52
N LEU A 120 -1.19 9.03 -14.47
CA LEU A 120 -0.88 7.68 -14.91
C LEU A 120 0.31 7.73 -15.86
N VAL A 121 1.46 7.23 -15.40
CA VAL A 121 2.70 7.22 -16.19
C VAL A 121 2.80 6.00 -17.08
N GLU A 122 2.41 4.81 -16.58
CA GLU A 122 2.52 3.55 -17.32
C GLU A 122 1.37 2.61 -16.99
N LYS A 123 0.87 1.89 -18.01
CA LYS A 123 -0.13 0.81 -17.87
C LYS A 123 0.54 -0.56 -18.00
N ASN A 124 -0.02 -1.54 -17.33
CA ASN A 124 0.42 -2.95 -17.43
C ASN A 124 1.87 -3.17 -16.99
N VAL A 125 2.33 -2.47 -15.95
CA VAL A 125 3.65 -2.69 -15.37
C VAL A 125 3.71 -4.06 -14.71
N ASN A 126 4.66 -4.89 -15.16
CA ASN A 126 4.98 -6.13 -14.48
C ASN A 126 5.89 -5.84 -13.29
N GLN A 127 5.43 -6.18 -12.10
CA GLN A 127 6.26 -6.08 -10.90
C GLN A 127 7.14 -7.31 -10.77
N TYR A 128 8.44 -7.11 -10.54
CA TYR A 128 9.41 -8.17 -10.28
C TYR A 128 9.95 -8.05 -8.86
N ILE A 129 10.04 -9.17 -8.16
CA ILE A 129 10.61 -9.24 -6.83
C ILE A 129 11.80 -10.18 -6.85
N MET A 130 12.93 -9.71 -6.34
CA MET A 130 14.08 -10.55 -6.04
C MET A 130 14.15 -10.79 -4.54
N ASN A 131 13.80 -11.99 -4.10
CA ASN A 131 13.95 -12.36 -2.69
C ASN A 131 15.38 -12.86 -2.45
N LEU A 132 16.18 -12.04 -1.78
CA LEU A 132 17.57 -12.35 -1.43
C LEU A 132 17.70 -13.15 -0.12
N ASN A 133 16.63 -13.25 0.66
CA ASN A 133 16.59 -14.05 1.89
C ASN A 133 15.39 -15.00 1.90
N LYS A 134 15.50 -16.04 1.05
CA LYS A 134 14.44 -17.02 0.83
C LYS A 134 13.99 -17.74 2.11
N GLU A 135 14.89 -17.99 3.03
CA GLU A 135 14.59 -18.68 4.29
C GLU A 135 13.75 -17.82 5.23
N LYS A 136 14.08 -16.53 5.35
CA LYS A 136 13.35 -15.58 6.19
C LYS A 136 11.95 -15.29 5.70
N TYR A 137 11.77 -15.24 4.37
CA TYR A 137 10.53 -14.78 3.72
C TYR A 137 9.88 -15.83 2.81
N LYS A 138 10.10 -17.11 3.13
CA LYS A 138 9.58 -18.23 2.32
C LYS A 138 8.05 -18.30 2.23
N ASP A 139 7.37 -17.80 3.24
CA ASP A 139 5.91 -17.83 3.35
C ASP A 139 5.24 -16.55 2.84
N LEU A 140 6.01 -15.59 2.30
CA LEU A 140 5.48 -14.38 1.68
C LEU A 140 5.04 -14.68 0.24
N ASP A 141 3.81 -15.12 0.09
CA ASP A 141 3.15 -15.24 -1.21
C ASP A 141 2.73 -13.86 -1.73
N TRP A 142 3.70 -13.08 -2.21
CA TRP A 142 3.46 -11.78 -2.87
C TRP A 142 2.73 -11.92 -4.20
N ILE A 143 2.79 -13.11 -4.79
CA ILE A 143 2.15 -13.45 -6.04
C ILE A 143 1.22 -14.62 -5.74
N SER A 144 -0.05 -14.47 -6.06
CA SER A 144 -1.01 -15.56 -5.89
C SER A 144 -0.58 -16.80 -6.68
N SER A 145 -0.91 -17.98 -6.18
CA SER A 145 -0.62 -19.24 -6.86
C SER A 145 -1.21 -19.30 -8.28
N GLU A 146 -2.29 -18.56 -8.55
CA GLU A 146 -2.88 -18.38 -9.89
C GLU A 146 -1.98 -17.58 -10.82
N GLU A 147 -1.35 -16.49 -10.34
CA GLU A 147 -0.44 -15.68 -11.14
C GLU A 147 0.84 -16.42 -11.47
N ILE A 148 1.38 -17.19 -10.51
CA ILE A 148 2.51 -18.11 -10.76
C ILE A 148 2.17 -19.14 -11.82
N SER A 149 0.95 -19.69 -11.81
CA SER A 149 0.48 -20.66 -12.79
C SER A 149 0.33 -20.04 -14.19
N LYS A 150 -0.16 -18.80 -14.28
CA LYS A 150 -0.23 -18.05 -15.55
C LYS A 150 1.17 -17.76 -16.11
N ILE A 151 2.12 -17.34 -15.28
CA ILE A 151 3.52 -17.10 -15.70
C ILE A 151 4.18 -18.39 -16.20
N LYS A 152 3.93 -19.53 -15.55
CA LYS A 152 4.44 -20.83 -15.97
C LYS A 152 3.83 -21.31 -17.29
N SER A 153 2.56 -21.02 -17.54
CA SER A 153 1.88 -21.38 -18.80
C SER A 153 2.40 -20.57 -19.99
N LEU A 154 2.68 -19.28 -19.82
CA LEU A 154 3.25 -18.40 -20.85
C LEU A 154 4.66 -18.83 -21.27
N LYS A 155 5.47 -19.38 -20.37
CA LYS A 155 6.81 -19.91 -20.69
C LYS A 155 6.76 -21.21 -21.51
N LYS A 156 5.65 -21.95 -21.53
CA LYS A 156 5.50 -23.18 -22.33
C LYS A 156 5.05 -22.93 -23.76
N THR A 157 4.46 -21.78 -24.05
CA THR A 157 3.98 -21.42 -25.40
C THR A 157 5.04 -20.77 -26.29
N ASN A 158 6.20 -20.42 -25.73
CA ASN A 158 7.31 -19.77 -26.43
C ASN A 158 8.53 -20.70 -26.67
N LYS A 159 8.28 -22.02 -26.79
CA LYS A 159 9.30 -23.01 -27.22
C LYS A 159 8.87 -23.69 -28.52
#